data_25bfc2070af36ffa96f7fd95910ea892
#
_entry.id   25bfc2070af36ffa96f7fd95910ea892
#
_cell.length_a   1.000
_cell.length_b   1.000
_cell.length_c   1.000
_cell.angle_alpha   90.00
_cell.angle_beta   90.00
_cell.angle_gamma   90.00
#
_symmetry.space_group_name_H-M   'P 1'
#
loop_
_entity.id
_entity.type
_entity.pdbx_description
1 polymer ?
#
loop_
_entity_poly.entity_id
_entity_poly.type
_entity_poly.pdbx_seq_one_letter_code
_entity_poly.pdbx_strand_id
1 'polypeptide(L)'
;FPEEYFSKELAGKDATFKVKVHAIKKKELPKLDDEFAKEASEFDTLKELKASIKERLEKENEEKQKYETEEAVVKAVTENIKVEVPSGMIETEVENMIKDIETRLSYQGIKFDQYLQMLGKTMEEMKKEYEPQAEEAVKTRLMLEAVIKAEKIEANIEEIDEKIKEMAKNYGKENDEAFLQNENVRNYIEEGIKSEKAVDFLVKNAKMK
;
A
#
# COMPACT_ATOMS: atom_id res chain seq x y z
N PHE A 1 -1.11 -9.65 -44.42
CA PHE A 1 -1.93 -9.38 -43.23
C PHE A 1 -2.68 -10.67 -42.87
N PRO A 2 -2.86 -11.00 -41.55
CA PRO A 2 -3.65 -12.15 -41.10
C PRO A 2 -5.10 -12.07 -41.59
N GLU A 3 -5.79 -13.22 -41.71
CA GLU A 3 -7.20 -13.27 -42.12
C GLU A 3 -8.11 -12.53 -41.12
N GLU A 4 -7.78 -12.55 -39.83
CA GLU A 4 -8.46 -11.81 -38.76
C GLU A 4 -7.75 -10.47 -38.44
N TYR A 5 -7.60 -9.60 -39.45
CA TYR A 5 -7.03 -8.28 -39.23
C TYR A 5 -8.14 -7.26 -39.01
N PHE A 6 -7.88 -6.27 -38.08
CA PHE A 6 -8.88 -5.28 -37.68
C PHE A 6 -9.45 -4.45 -38.86
N SER A 7 -8.67 -4.23 -39.91
CA SER A 7 -9.14 -3.59 -41.18
C SER A 7 -9.57 -4.67 -42.16
N LYS A 8 -10.86 -4.77 -42.40
CA LYS A 8 -11.45 -5.72 -43.37
C LYS A 8 -10.93 -5.57 -44.79
N GLU A 9 -10.46 -4.38 -45.14
CA GLU A 9 -9.91 -4.10 -46.49
C GLU A 9 -8.50 -4.68 -46.68
N LEU A 10 -7.77 -4.91 -45.59
CA LEU A 10 -6.41 -5.42 -45.59
C LEU A 10 -6.30 -6.88 -45.16
N ALA A 11 -7.33 -7.41 -44.51
CA ALA A 11 -7.39 -8.80 -44.04
C ALA A 11 -7.13 -9.79 -45.17
N GLY A 12 -6.26 -10.76 -44.97
CA GLY A 12 -5.89 -11.82 -45.92
C GLY A 12 -5.10 -11.34 -47.14
N LYS A 13 -4.74 -10.07 -47.24
CA LYS A 13 -3.98 -9.56 -48.39
C LYS A 13 -2.45 -9.64 -48.16
N ASP A 14 -1.74 -10.01 -49.23
CA ASP A 14 -0.29 -9.94 -49.25
C ASP A 14 0.17 -8.48 -49.30
N ALA A 15 1.16 -8.14 -48.47
CA ALA A 15 1.76 -6.82 -48.50
C ALA A 15 3.28 -6.93 -48.61
N THR A 16 3.85 -6.12 -49.52
CA THR A 16 5.30 -6.05 -49.69
C THR A 16 5.81 -4.73 -49.15
N PHE A 17 6.70 -4.81 -48.14
CA PHE A 17 7.35 -3.64 -47.53
C PHE A 17 8.79 -3.51 -48.04
N LYS A 18 9.14 -2.35 -48.61
CA LYS A 18 10.54 -1.99 -48.90
C LYS A 18 11.12 -1.29 -47.68
N VAL A 19 11.97 -1.99 -46.95
CA VAL A 19 12.60 -1.46 -45.75
C VAL A 19 14.03 -1.04 -46.07
N LYS A 20 14.39 0.23 -45.79
CA LYS A 20 15.73 0.72 -45.85
C LYS A 20 16.22 0.95 -44.42
N VAL A 21 17.22 0.16 -43.99
CA VAL A 21 17.88 0.35 -42.71
C VAL A 21 18.80 1.56 -42.77
N HIS A 22 18.50 2.62 -42.05
CA HIS A 22 19.31 3.86 -42.05
C HIS A 22 20.46 3.82 -41.02
N ALA A 23 20.26 3.15 -39.90
CA ALA A 23 21.27 2.97 -38.86
C ALA A 23 20.97 1.76 -38.01
N ILE A 24 22.00 1.08 -37.59
CA ILE A 24 21.95 0.03 -36.56
C ILE A 24 22.64 0.60 -35.33
N LYS A 25 21.87 0.79 -34.24
CA LYS A 25 22.40 1.25 -32.95
C LYS A 25 22.53 0.07 -32.01
N LYS A 26 23.71 -0.15 -31.46
CA LYS A 26 23.94 -1.13 -30.40
C LYS A 26 24.04 -0.40 -29.06
N LYS A 27 23.29 -0.86 -28.07
CA LYS A 27 23.41 -0.34 -26.71
C LYS A 27 24.64 -0.97 -26.07
N GLU A 28 25.68 -0.16 -25.83
CA GLU A 28 26.83 -0.57 -25.05
C GLU A 28 26.66 -0.08 -23.61
N LEU A 29 26.75 -1.01 -22.67
CA LEU A 29 26.71 -0.68 -21.25
C LEU A 29 28.12 -0.37 -20.77
N PRO A 30 28.28 0.62 -19.85
CA PRO A 30 29.59 0.90 -19.25
C PRO A 30 30.07 -0.32 -18.45
N LYS A 31 31.37 -0.40 -18.25
CA LYS A 31 31.93 -1.43 -17.36
C LYS A 31 31.52 -1.15 -15.93
N LEU A 32 31.30 -2.22 -15.17
CA LEU A 32 31.00 -2.09 -13.74
C LEU A 32 32.32 -1.99 -12.96
N ASP A 33 32.80 -0.77 -12.85
CA ASP A 33 34.01 -0.39 -12.14
C ASP A 33 33.81 0.84 -11.25
N ASP A 34 34.86 1.36 -10.67
CA ASP A 34 34.80 2.51 -9.78
C ASP A 34 34.41 3.81 -10.50
N GLU A 35 34.73 3.92 -11.79
CA GLU A 35 34.30 5.07 -12.62
C GLU A 35 32.78 5.05 -12.79
N PHE A 36 32.21 3.88 -13.07
CA PHE A 36 30.77 3.72 -13.11
C PHE A 36 30.10 4.09 -11.78
N ALA A 37 30.69 3.69 -10.64
CA ALA A 37 30.14 4.02 -9.34
C ALA A 37 30.09 5.54 -9.10
N LYS A 38 31.13 6.27 -9.46
CA LYS A 38 31.19 7.74 -9.36
C LYS A 38 30.22 8.46 -10.28
N GLU A 39 30.00 7.95 -11.49
CA GLU A 39 29.08 8.56 -12.44
C GLU A 39 27.60 8.28 -12.10
N ALA A 40 27.30 7.09 -11.57
CA ALA A 40 25.94 6.61 -11.35
C ALA A 40 25.43 6.83 -9.92
N SER A 41 26.30 7.20 -8.98
CA SER A 41 25.97 7.30 -7.55
C SER A 41 26.85 8.31 -6.82
N GLU A 42 26.63 8.47 -5.52
CA GLU A 42 27.44 9.29 -4.60
C GLU A 42 28.68 8.55 -4.04
N PHE A 43 28.91 7.30 -4.44
CA PHE A 43 29.99 6.46 -3.92
C PHE A 43 31.23 6.51 -4.81
N ASP A 44 32.41 6.49 -4.19
CA ASP A 44 33.68 6.53 -4.91
C ASP A 44 34.11 5.18 -5.47
N THR A 45 33.60 4.08 -4.94
CA THR A 45 33.96 2.72 -5.36
C THR A 45 32.75 1.85 -5.64
N LEU A 46 32.91 0.92 -6.59
CA LEU A 46 31.88 -0.08 -6.89
C LEU A 46 31.57 -0.96 -5.67
N LYS A 47 32.54 -1.18 -4.79
CA LYS A 47 32.37 -1.95 -3.56
C LYS A 47 31.40 -1.25 -2.60
N GLU A 48 31.56 0.07 -2.41
CA GLU A 48 30.66 0.87 -1.56
C GLU A 48 29.26 0.94 -2.15
N LEU A 49 29.12 1.18 -3.45
CA LEU A 49 27.83 1.15 -4.13
C LEU A 49 27.12 -0.19 -3.95
N LYS A 50 27.83 -1.31 -4.13
CA LYS A 50 27.27 -2.65 -3.91
C LYS A 50 26.86 -2.88 -2.45
N ALA A 51 27.67 -2.41 -1.50
CA ALA A 51 27.37 -2.53 -0.07
C ALA A 51 26.11 -1.75 0.29
N SER A 52 25.98 -0.51 -0.17
CA SER A 52 24.80 0.33 0.05
C SER A 52 23.54 -0.27 -0.57
N ILE A 53 23.62 -0.77 -1.83
CA ILE A 53 22.47 -1.43 -2.47
C ILE A 53 22.08 -2.69 -1.68
N LYS A 54 23.06 -3.48 -1.22
CA LYS A 54 22.81 -4.67 -0.45
C LYS A 54 22.09 -4.36 0.85
N GLU A 55 22.60 -3.38 1.62
CA GLU A 55 22.00 -2.93 2.88
C GLU A 55 20.56 -2.45 2.67
N ARG A 56 20.32 -1.64 1.63
CA ARG A 56 18.98 -1.18 1.28
C ARG A 56 18.04 -2.36 0.95
N LEU A 57 18.49 -3.30 0.12
CA LEU A 57 17.67 -4.47 -0.25
C LEU A 57 17.42 -5.40 0.94
N GLU A 58 18.41 -5.55 1.84
CA GLU A 58 18.23 -6.34 3.07
C GLU A 58 17.17 -5.69 3.96
N LYS A 59 17.24 -4.36 4.16
CA LYS A 59 16.26 -3.61 4.93
C LYS A 59 14.85 -3.67 4.32
N GLU A 60 14.74 -3.43 3.01
CA GLU A 60 13.47 -3.56 2.28
C GLU A 60 12.88 -4.98 2.42
N ASN A 61 13.73 -6.00 2.37
CA ASN A 61 13.30 -7.39 2.52
C ASN A 61 12.87 -7.72 3.95
N GLU A 62 13.57 -7.22 4.96
CA GLU A 62 13.18 -7.36 6.37
C GLU A 62 11.84 -6.70 6.65
N GLU A 63 11.63 -5.47 6.16
CA GLU A 63 10.36 -4.75 6.29
C GLU A 63 9.21 -5.50 5.58
N LYS A 64 9.48 -6.02 4.38
CA LYS A 64 8.51 -6.82 3.63
C LYS A 64 8.17 -8.13 4.33
N GLN A 65 9.16 -8.86 4.82
CA GLN A 65 8.95 -10.10 5.58
C GLN A 65 8.14 -9.85 6.85
N LYS A 66 8.45 -8.75 7.56
CA LYS A 66 7.70 -8.34 8.76
C LYS A 66 6.23 -8.13 8.39
N TYR A 67 5.97 -7.32 7.37
CA TYR A 67 4.61 -7.03 6.91
C TYR A 67 3.84 -8.29 6.48
N GLU A 68 4.45 -9.14 5.65
CA GLU A 68 3.84 -10.40 5.18
C GLU A 68 3.54 -11.35 6.36
N THR A 69 4.41 -11.37 7.37
CA THR A 69 4.21 -12.15 8.59
C THR A 69 3.04 -11.63 9.40
N GLU A 70 2.99 -10.31 9.64
CA GLU A 70 1.90 -9.66 10.36
C GLU A 70 0.55 -9.89 9.65
N GLU A 71 0.51 -9.69 8.33
CA GLU A 71 -0.69 -9.92 7.52
C GLU A 71 -1.16 -11.38 7.61
N ALA A 72 -0.25 -12.33 7.45
CA ALA A 72 -0.59 -13.76 7.53
C ALA A 72 -1.14 -14.17 8.90
N VAL A 73 -0.54 -13.66 9.99
CA VAL A 73 -1.00 -13.94 11.35
C VAL A 73 -2.37 -13.29 11.60
N VAL A 74 -2.53 -12.02 11.28
CA VAL A 74 -3.81 -11.31 11.43
C VAL A 74 -4.92 -12.02 10.65
N LYS A 75 -4.66 -12.38 9.40
CA LYS A 75 -5.59 -13.09 8.54
C LYS A 75 -5.98 -14.43 9.15
N ALA A 76 -5.01 -15.25 9.56
CA ALA A 76 -5.26 -16.56 10.17
C ALA A 76 -6.11 -16.46 11.46
N VAL A 77 -5.90 -15.44 12.28
CA VAL A 77 -6.70 -15.20 13.48
C VAL A 77 -8.10 -14.74 13.10
N THR A 78 -8.23 -13.79 12.16
CA THR A 78 -9.52 -13.27 11.69
C THR A 78 -10.41 -14.37 11.09
N GLU A 79 -9.83 -15.29 10.30
CA GLU A 79 -10.56 -16.43 9.73
C GLU A 79 -11.08 -17.41 10.80
N ASN A 80 -10.42 -17.50 11.95
CA ASN A 80 -10.82 -18.39 13.03
C ASN A 80 -11.85 -17.81 14.01
N ILE A 81 -12.11 -16.50 13.96
CA ILE A 81 -13.13 -15.90 14.82
C ILE A 81 -14.55 -16.15 14.27
N LYS A 82 -15.48 -16.35 15.19
CA LYS A 82 -16.91 -16.48 14.88
C LYS A 82 -17.61 -15.24 15.39
N VAL A 83 -17.77 -14.26 14.52
CA VAL A 83 -18.49 -13.02 14.80
C VAL A 83 -19.47 -12.73 13.66
N GLU A 84 -20.70 -12.39 14.03
CA GLU A 84 -21.67 -11.87 13.07
C GLU A 84 -21.50 -10.35 13.00
N VAL A 85 -21.14 -9.86 11.82
CA VAL A 85 -20.96 -8.43 11.59
C VAL A 85 -22.30 -7.83 11.18
N PRO A 86 -22.82 -6.83 11.91
CA PRO A 86 -24.03 -6.13 11.51
C PRO A 86 -23.87 -5.43 10.15
N SER A 87 -24.90 -5.48 9.30
CA SER A 87 -24.88 -4.87 7.96
C SER A 87 -24.51 -3.38 7.98
N GLY A 88 -25.00 -2.65 8.98
CA GLY A 88 -24.69 -1.23 9.13
C GLY A 88 -23.20 -0.93 9.36
N MET A 89 -22.45 -1.87 9.98
CA MET A 89 -20.99 -1.72 10.12
C MET A 89 -20.29 -1.95 8.76
N ILE A 90 -20.76 -2.92 7.98
CA ILE A 90 -20.25 -3.20 6.65
C ILE A 90 -20.51 -2.02 5.72
N GLU A 91 -21.75 -1.50 5.72
CA GLU A 91 -22.15 -0.34 4.92
C GLU A 91 -21.27 0.89 5.23
N THR A 92 -21.05 1.18 6.52
CA THR A 92 -20.17 2.27 6.95
C THR A 92 -18.73 2.08 6.45
N GLU A 93 -18.21 0.86 6.52
CA GLU A 93 -16.86 0.55 6.08
C GLU A 93 -16.72 0.67 4.55
N VAL A 94 -17.72 0.20 3.79
CA VAL A 94 -17.80 0.40 2.34
C VAL A 94 -17.77 1.90 2.00
N GLU A 95 -18.52 2.71 2.70
CA GLU A 95 -18.54 4.17 2.50
C GLU A 95 -17.18 4.81 2.79
N ASN A 96 -16.49 4.36 3.84
CA ASN A 96 -15.13 4.81 4.15
C ASN A 96 -14.15 4.43 3.03
N MET A 97 -14.19 3.17 2.55
CA MET A 97 -13.35 2.71 1.45
C MET A 97 -13.57 3.52 0.16
N ILE A 98 -14.81 3.80 -0.18
CA ILE A 98 -15.15 4.64 -1.34
C ILE A 98 -14.62 6.05 -1.18
N LYS A 99 -14.80 6.65 0.00
CA LYS A 99 -14.31 7.99 0.31
C LYS A 99 -12.78 8.09 0.22
N ASP A 100 -12.08 7.04 0.61
CA ASP A 100 -10.62 6.96 0.46
C ASP A 100 -10.20 6.91 -1.02
N ILE A 101 -10.95 6.18 -1.85
CA ILE A 101 -10.74 6.15 -3.30
C ILE A 101 -11.01 7.54 -3.89
N GLU A 102 -12.13 8.17 -3.55
CA GLU A 102 -12.45 9.54 -3.99
C GLU A 102 -11.33 10.53 -3.64
N THR A 103 -10.83 10.44 -2.42
CA THR A 103 -9.75 11.30 -1.93
C THR A 103 -8.48 11.08 -2.76
N ARG A 104 -8.07 9.84 -2.99
CA ARG A 104 -6.88 9.51 -3.81
C ARG A 104 -7.03 9.97 -5.26
N LEU A 105 -8.21 9.80 -5.86
CA LEU A 105 -8.50 10.27 -7.21
C LEU A 105 -8.47 11.79 -7.30
N SER A 106 -9.00 12.47 -6.29
CA SER A 106 -8.98 13.94 -6.20
C SER A 106 -7.55 14.50 -6.21
N TYR A 107 -6.61 13.88 -5.51
CA TYR A 107 -5.17 14.25 -5.57
C TYR A 107 -4.57 14.09 -6.97
N GLN A 108 -5.11 13.18 -7.78
CA GLN A 108 -4.70 12.96 -9.17
C GLN A 108 -5.50 13.84 -10.17
N GLY A 109 -6.42 14.67 -9.67
CA GLY A 109 -7.28 15.52 -10.50
C GLY A 109 -8.39 14.76 -11.23
N ILE A 110 -8.67 13.53 -10.85
CA ILE A 110 -9.70 12.66 -11.45
C ILE A 110 -10.97 12.76 -10.61
N LYS A 111 -12.10 13.05 -11.27
CA LYS A 111 -13.41 13.02 -10.61
C LYS A 111 -13.90 11.58 -10.47
N PHE A 112 -14.52 11.28 -9.34
CA PHE A 112 -15.02 9.94 -9.03
C PHE A 112 -16.02 9.41 -10.08
N ASP A 113 -16.93 10.28 -10.56
CA ASP A 113 -17.88 9.92 -11.62
C ASP A 113 -17.18 9.51 -12.93
N GLN A 114 -16.09 10.19 -13.29
CA GLN A 114 -15.27 9.84 -14.45
C GLN A 114 -14.61 8.46 -14.28
N TYR A 115 -14.13 8.19 -13.06
CA TYR A 115 -13.56 6.90 -12.72
C TYR A 115 -14.60 5.77 -12.86
N LEU A 116 -15.82 5.95 -12.33
CA LEU A 116 -16.91 4.99 -12.50
C LEU A 116 -17.24 4.75 -13.98
N GLN A 117 -17.30 5.82 -14.79
CA GLN A 117 -17.51 5.70 -16.24
C GLN A 117 -16.40 4.91 -16.95
N MET A 118 -15.14 5.14 -16.57
CA MET A 118 -14.01 4.37 -17.13
C MET A 118 -14.08 2.89 -16.79
N LEU A 119 -14.59 2.55 -15.60
CA LEU A 119 -14.80 1.16 -15.18
C LEU A 119 -16.08 0.54 -15.77
N GLY A 120 -16.98 1.36 -16.31
CA GLY A 120 -18.31 0.91 -16.78
C GLY A 120 -19.19 0.42 -15.62
N LYS A 121 -19.00 0.95 -14.41
CA LYS A 121 -19.71 0.53 -13.19
C LYS A 121 -20.55 1.66 -12.62
N THR A 122 -21.63 1.28 -11.93
CA THR A 122 -22.42 2.17 -11.10
C THR A 122 -21.85 2.21 -9.67
N MET A 123 -22.25 3.21 -8.90
CA MET A 123 -21.92 3.30 -7.46
C MET A 123 -22.40 2.07 -6.69
N GLU A 124 -23.60 1.57 -7.00
CA GLU A 124 -24.17 0.41 -6.32
C GLU A 124 -23.39 -0.88 -6.62
N GLU A 125 -22.97 -1.08 -7.85
CA GLU A 125 -22.12 -2.22 -8.22
C GLU A 125 -20.76 -2.14 -7.53
N MET A 126 -20.19 -0.95 -7.43
CA MET A 126 -18.94 -0.73 -6.71
C MET A 126 -19.09 -1.02 -5.21
N LYS A 127 -20.16 -0.53 -4.58
CA LYS A 127 -20.44 -0.83 -3.17
C LYS A 127 -20.52 -2.33 -2.90
N LYS A 128 -21.24 -3.07 -3.74
CA LYS A 128 -21.36 -4.54 -3.61
C LYS A 128 -20.03 -5.28 -3.77
N GLU A 129 -19.17 -4.77 -4.66
CA GLU A 129 -17.86 -5.36 -4.88
C GLU A 129 -16.94 -5.21 -3.65
N TYR A 130 -17.10 -4.11 -2.90
CA TYR A 130 -16.32 -3.84 -1.69
C TYR A 130 -16.91 -4.48 -0.42
N GLU A 131 -18.17 -4.93 -0.41
CA GLU A 131 -18.81 -5.57 0.75
C GLU A 131 -17.97 -6.70 1.38
N PRO A 132 -17.44 -7.69 0.62
CA PRO A 132 -16.65 -8.76 1.24
C PRO A 132 -15.37 -8.25 1.90
N GLN A 133 -14.70 -7.28 1.28
CA GLN A 133 -13.48 -6.68 1.82
C GLN A 133 -13.79 -5.83 3.06
N ALA A 134 -14.89 -5.09 3.04
CA ALA A 134 -15.36 -4.32 4.18
C ALA A 134 -15.75 -5.23 5.37
N GLU A 135 -16.42 -6.35 5.12
CA GLU A 135 -16.72 -7.34 6.15
C GLU A 135 -15.45 -7.89 6.80
N GLU A 136 -14.43 -8.25 5.99
CA GLU A 136 -13.14 -8.72 6.49
C GLU A 136 -12.41 -7.64 7.30
N ALA A 137 -12.42 -6.38 6.85
CA ALA A 137 -11.82 -5.26 7.55
C ALA A 137 -12.50 -5.01 8.91
N VAL A 138 -13.84 -5.05 8.97
CA VAL A 138 -14.60 -4.93 10.22
C VAL A 138 -14.29 -6.09 11.15
N LYS A 139 -14.27 -7.33 10.67
CA LYS A 139 -13.91 -8.51 11.47
C LYS A 139 -12.51 -8.37 12.06
N THR A 140 -11.55 -7.95 11.26
CA THR A 140 -10.17 -7.72 11.71
C THR A 140 -10.10 -6.65 12.79
N ARG A 141 -10.81 -5.53 12.62
CA ARG A 141 -10.87 -4.47 13.63
C ARG A 141 -11.48 -4.98 14.94
N LEU A 142 -12.61 -5.65 14.89
CA LEU A 142 -13.27 -6.22 16.09
C LEU A 142 -12.38 -7.25 16.79
N MET A 143 -11.63 -8.05 16.04
CA MET A 143 -10.67 -9.00 16.56
C MET A 143 -9.55 -8.28 17.32
N LEU A 144 -8.94 -7.27 16.71
CA LEU A 144 -7.86 -6.50 17.35
C LEU A 144 -8.37 -5.77 18.61
N GLU A 145 -9.56 -5.15 18.57
CA GLU A 145 -10.18 -4.53 19.75
C GLU A 145 -10.39 -5.55 20.89
N ALA A 146 -10.81 -6.77 20.57
CA ALA A 146 -10.97 -7.83 21.56
C ALA A 146 -9.63 -8.25 22.16
N VAL A 147 -8.58 -8.36 21.37
CA VAL A 147 -7.21 -8.65 21.84
C VAL A 147 -6.69 -7.53 22.73
N ILE A 148 -6.82 -6.27 22.30
CA ILE A 148 -6.41 -5.08 23.07
C ILE A 148 -7.08 -5.11 24.46
N LYS A 149 -8.37 -5.39 24.50
CA LYS A 149 -9.13 -5.45 25.74
C LYS A 149 -8.74 -6.63 26.63
N ALA A 150 -8.56 -7.82 26.05
CA ALA A 150 -8.22 -9.03 26.79
C ALA A 150 -6.82 -8.96 27.40
N GLU A 151 -5.85 -8.47 26.63
CA GLU A 151 -4.44 -8.37 27.04
C GLU A 151 -4.09 -7.04 27.71
N LYS A 152 -5.09 -6.13 27.86
CA LYS A 152 -4.93 -4.79 28.46
C LYS A 152 -3.79 -4.00 27.82
N ILE A 153 -3.79 -3.99 26.49
CA ILE A 153 -2.77 -3.29 25.73
C ILE A 153 -3.02 -1.78 25.82
N GLU A 154 -2.04 -1.04 26.28
CA GLU A 154 -2.10 0.41 26.44
C GLU A 154 -1.01 1.09 25.61
N ALA A 155 -1.28 2.32 25.18
CA ALA A 155 -0.32 3.20 24.54
C ALA A 155 0.24 4.16 25.60
N ASN A 156 1.56 4.33 25.65
CA ASN A 156 2.20 5.29 26.54
C ASN A 156 2.04 6.72 25.99
N ILE A 157 1.96 7.69 26.91
CA ILE A 157 1.85 9.11 26.54
C ILE A 157 3.04 9.53 25.69
N GLU A 158 4.25 9.07 26.02
CA GLU A 158 5.48 9.38 25.29
C GLU A 158 5.43 8.85 23.83
N GLU A 159 4.96 7.61 23.63
CA GLU A 159 4.79 7.02 22.29
C GLU A 159 3.78 7.81 21.45
N ILE A 160 2.67 8.24 22.06
CA ILE A 160 1.65 9.05 21.40
C ILE A 160 2.24 10.39 20.99
N ASP A 161 2.93 11.07 21.89
CA ASP A 161 3.51 12.39 21.64
C ASP A 161 4.62 12.34 20.58
N GLU A 162 5.44 11.29 20.54
CA GLU A 162 6.44 11.05 19.50
C GLU A 162 5.79 10.85 18.13
N LYS A 163 4.75 10.02 18.05
CA LYS A 163 4.05 9.74 16.81
C LYS A 163 3.29 10.97 16.27
N ILE A 164 2.72 11.81 17.18
CA ILE A 164 2.12 13.10 16.81
C ILE A 164 3.18 14.04 16.21
N LYS A 165 4.37 14.13 16.81
CA LYS A 165 5.46 14.96 16.29
C LYS A 165 5.95 14.47 14.93
N GLU A 166 6.10 13.16 14.76
CA GLU A 166 6.46 12.56 13.49
C GLU A 166 5.41 12.87 12.39
N MET A 167 4.14 12.71 12.72
CA MET A 167 3.02 13.03 11.84
C MET A 167 3.00 14.51 11.48
N ALA A 168 3.16 15.39 12.46
CA ALA A 168 3.25 16.84 12.26
C ALA A 168 4.39 17.22 11.32
N LYS A 169 5.56 16.58 11.46
CA LYS A 169 6.72 16.76 10.58
C LYS A 169 6.39 16.37 9.14
N ASN A 170 5.77 15.23 8.93
CA ASN A 170 5.41 14.73 7.60
C ASN A 170 4.39 15.64 6.89
N TYR A 171 3.53 16.32 7.64
CA TYR A 171 2.55 17.27 7.12
C TYR A 171 3.03 18.73 7.12
N GLY A 172 4.27 19.01 7.52
CA GLY A 172 4.78 20.39 7.64
C GLY A 172 4.06 21.23 8.70
N LYS A 173 3.53 20.58 9.75
CA LYS A 173 2.75 21.17 10.84
C LYS A 173 3.46 21.12 12.18
N GLU A 174 4.77 21.07 12.18
CA GLU A 174 5.61 20.95 13.38
C GLU A 174 5.37 22.05 14.42
N ASN A 175 4.96 23.25 13.96
CA ASN A 175 4.70 24.42 14.79
C ASN A 175 3.19 24.73 14.93
N ASP A 176 2.31 23.86 14.48
CA ASP A 176 0.86 24.02 14.57
C ASP A 176 0.37 23.45 15.91
N GLU A 177 0.27 24.32 16.92
CA GLU A 177 -0.20 23.93 18.26
C GLU A 177 -1.62 23.34 18.23
N ALA A 178 -2.48 23.84 17.36
CA ALA A 178 -3.84 23.33 17.20
C ALA A 178 -3.84 21.88 16.68
N PHE A 179 -2.90 21.54 15.81
CA PHE A 179 -2.70 20.17 15.35
C PHE A 179 -2.12 19.27 16.43
N LEU A 180 -1.08 19.74 17.11
CA LEU A 180 -0.36 18.98 18.15
C LEU A 180 -1.23 18.69 19.39
N GLN A 181 -2.20 19.58 19.70
CA GLN A 181 -3.11 19.46 20.83
C GLN A 181 -4.49 18.91 20.44
N ASN A 182 -4.68 18.49 19.21
CA ASN A 182 -5.97 18.01 18.73
C ASN A 182 -6.30 16.63 19.34
N GLU A 183 -7.34 16.59 20.16
CA GLU A 183 -7.78 15.33 20.81
C GLU A 183 -8.16 14.24 19.80
N ASN A 184 -8.74 14.58 18.65
CA ASN A 184 -9.08 13.59 17.64
C ASN A 184 -7.83 12.96 17.02
N VAL A 185 -6.79 13.79 16.78
CA VAL A 185 -5.50 13.29 16.30
C VAL A 185 -4.85 12.39 17.35
N ARG A 186 -4.90 12.81 18.62
CA ARG A 186 -4.36 12.03 19.74
C ARG A 186 -5.05 10.68 19.88
N ASN A 187 -6.37 10.66 19.88
CA ASN A 187 -7.16 9.42 19.96
C ASN A 187 -6.90 8.50 18.77
N TYR A 188 -6.83 9.05 17.56
CA TYR A 188 -6.52 8.28 16.37
C TYR A 188 -5.14 7.60 16.46
N ILE A 189 -4.13 8.34 16.93
CA ILE A 189 -2.78 7.80 17.10
C ILE A 189 -2.73 6.78 18.22
N GLU A 190 -3.42 7.02 19.34
CA GLU A 190 -3.51 6.09 20.46
C GLU A 190 -4.08 4.74 20.02
N GLU A 191 -5.20 4.75 19.29
CA GLU A 191 -5.82 3.53 18.76
C GLU A 191 -4.92 2.83 17.73
N GLY A 192 -4.20 3.60 16.91
CA GLY A 192 -3.20 3.05 15.99
C GLY A 192 -2.07 2.31 16.71
N ILE A 193 -1.49 2.93 17.76
CA ILE A 193 -0.42 2.31 18.59
C ILE A 193 -0.93 1.04 19.27
N LYS A 194 -2.14 1.07 19.83
CA LYS A 194 -2.74 -0.12 20.46
C LYS A 194 -2.91 -1.26 19.45
N SER A 195 -3.36 -0.92 18.23
CA SER A 195 -3.52 -1.89 17.16
C SER A 195 -2.18 -2.48 16.71
N GLU A 196 -1.15 -1.65 16.51
CA GLU A 196 0.22 -2.11 16.21
C GLU A 196 0.74 -3.08 17.29
N LYS A 197 0.58 -2.73 18.56
CA LYS A 197 0.97 -3.58 19.71
C LYS A 197 0.18 -4.88 19.77
N ALA A 198 -1.10 -4.86 19.40
CA ALA A 198 -1.91 -6.07 19.35
C ALA A 198 -1.45 -7.03 18.23
N VAL A 199 -1.09 -6.49 17.07
CA VAL A 199 -0.50 -7.28 15.98
C VAL A 199 0.84 -7.87 16.41
N ASP A 200 1.71 -7.08 17.02
CA ASP A 200 2.99 -7.55 17.57
C ASP A 200 2.79 -8.67 18.61
N PHE A 201 1.79 -8.54 19.47
CA PHE A 201 1.43 -9.57 20.44
C PHE A 201 1.01 -10.87 19.75
N LEU A 202 0.17 -10.79 18.73
CA LEU A 202 -0.28 -11.96 17.96
C LEU A 202 0.90 -12.63 17.26
N VAL A 203 1.77 -11.87 16.61
CA VAL A 203 2.97 -12.39 15.92
C VAL A 203 3.91 -13.10 16.90
N LYS A 204 4.19 -12.50 18.06
CA LYS A 204 5.05 -13.10 19.09
C LYS A 204 4.52 -14.42 19.66
N ASN A 205 3.20 -14.58 19.68
CA ASN A 205 2.54 -15.79 20.18
C ASN A 205 2.16 -16.79 19.07
N ALA A 206 2.34 -16.43 17.80
CA ALA A 206 2.08 -17.31 16.67
C ALA A 206 3.14 -18.42 16.57
N LYS A 207 2.68 -19.64 16.27
CA LYS A 207 3.57 -20.76 15.94
C LYS A 207 3.77 -20.76 14.42
N MET A 208 4.88 -20.23 13.97
CA MET A 208 5.29 -20.32 12.58
C MET A 208 5.64 -21.78 12.26
N LYS A 209 5.11 -22.30 11.15
CA LYS A 209 5.45 -23.63 10.63
C LYS A 209 6.39 -23.50 9.45
#